data_5c9cf95e5fcfc03a5ff011be63ad4a78
#
_entry.id   5c9cf95e5fcfc03a5ff011be63ad4a78
#
_cell.length_a   1.000
_cell.length_b   1.000
_cell.length_c   1.000
_cell.angle_alpha   90.00
_cell.angle_beta   90.00
_cell.angle_gamma   90.00
#
_symmetry.space_group_name_H-M   'P 1'
#
loop_
_entity.id
_entity.type
_entity.pdbx_description
1 polymer ?
#
loop_
_entity_poly.entity_id
_entity_poly.type
_entity_poly.pdbx_seq_one_letter_code
_entity_poly.pdbx_strand_id
1 'polypeptide(L)'
;MKSQVVLSKLSPQLGKRHLEVMDDLESMLDKGKSFSTMSDLAKQLKISLRTLYEIAPSKEELIVTTVDRVLKKHGKIAMDAMNAHSSPIKKLESFLTVANQAVGPRFERFTLSLSSLNSSKPMVDYHEQYITELIKNLLDEARIKNEIKEIDTQATALLLGGLGRYFQSKKLFKDLHQTPEKTSNLLTKIIIDGIKMEKS
;
A
#
# COMPACT_ATOMS: atom_id res chain seq x y z
N MET A 1 19.19 -7.36 -4.10
CA MET A 1 20.12 -6.26 -3.74
C MET A 1 20.24 -5.13 -4.77
N LYS A 2 19.96 -5.30 -6.06
CA LYS A 2 20.10 -4.20 -7.06
C LYS A 2 18.92 -3.23 -7.13
N SER A 3 17.72 -3.60 -6.69
CA SER A 3 16.52 -2.75 -6.77
C SER A 3 16.41 -1.70 -5.65
N GLN A 4 16.96 -1.97 -4.46
CA GLN A 4 17.00 -0.99 -3.36
C GLN A 4 17.86 0.25 -3.67
N VAL A 5 18.90 0.08 -4.51
CA VAL A 5 19.84 1.16 -4.86
C VAL A 5 19.21 2.17 -5.84
N VAL A 6 18.22 1.76 -6.64
CA VAL A 6 17.58 2.64 -7.64
C VAL A 6 16.57 3.59 -6.98
N LEU A 7 15.81 3.12 -6.00
CA LEU A 7 14.81 3.95 -5.30
C LEU A 7 15.44 4.90 -4.25
N SER A 8 16.57 4.52 -3.64
CA SER A 8 17.27 5.40 -2.70
C SER A 8 17.98 6.60 -3.37
N LYS A 9 18.26 6.51 -4.67
CA LYS A 9 18.87 7.61 -5.45
C LYS A 9 17.88 8.66 -5.94
N LEU A 10 16.57 8.41 -5.83
CA LEU A 10 15.50 9.30 -6.32
C LEU A 10 14.79 10.09 -5.24
N SER A 11 15.17 9.96 -3.97
CA SER A 11 14.59 10.81 -2.91
C SER A 11 15.52 12.02 -2.68
N PRO A 12 15.20 13.22 -3.20
CA PRO A 12 15.85 14.41 -2.73
C PRO A 12 15.75 14.47 -1.20
N GLN A 13 16.78 14.99 -0.51
CA GLN A 13 16.65 15.24 0.93
C GLN A 13 15.56 16.30 1.12
N LEU A 14 14.32 15.84 1.32
CA LEU A 14 13.17 16.71 1.47
C LEU A 14 13.26 17.41 2.82
N GLY A 15 13.41 18.74 2.80
CA GLY A 15 13.34 19.55 4.00
C GLY A 15 11.90 19.62 4.55
N LYS A 16 11.76 20.15 5.77
CA LYS A 16 10.47 20.28 6.46
C LYS A 16 9.38 20.91 5.58
N ARG A 17 9.72 21.96 4.83
CA ARG A 17 8.78 22.64 3.92
C ARG A 17 8.25 21.75 2.81
N HIS A 18 9.11 20.91 2.23
CA HIS A 18 8.69 19.95 1.19
C HIS A 18 7.73 18.89 1.76
N LEU A 19 7.96 18.42 2.99
CA LEU A 19 7.08 17.48 3.67
C LEU A 19 5.70 18.08 3.95
N GLU A 20 5.64 19.34 4.38
CA GLU A 20 4.37 20.08 4.56
C GLU A 20 3.60 20.17 3.24
N VAL A 21 4.27 20.50 2.13
CA VAL A 21 3.66 20.55 0.79
C VAL A 21 3.13 19.18 0.37
N MET A 22 3.87 18.12 0.67
CA MET A 22 3.39 16.75 0.37
C MET A 22 2.20 16.34 1.25
N ASP A 23 2.12 16.79 2.50
CA ASP A 23 0.95 16.58 3.36
C ASP A 23 -0.29 17.31 2.81
N ASP A 24 -0.12 18.55 2.33
CA ASP A 24 -1.18 19.32 1.68
C ASP A 24 -1.65 18.63 0.39
N LEU A 25 -0.72 18.13 -0.43
CA LEU A 25 -1.04 17.40 -1.65
C LEU A 25 -1.75 16.06 -1.35
N GLU A 26 -1.29 15.31 -0.34
CA GLU A 26 -1.97 14.11 0.16
C GLU A 26 -3.42 14.44 0.52
N SER A 27 -3.65 15.52 1.28
CA SER A 27 -5.00 15.98 1.66
C SER A 27 -5.85 16.38 0.45
N MET A 28 -5.26 16.98 -0.57
CA MET A 28 -5.97 17.31 -1.82
C MET A 28 -6.41 16.06 -2.57
N LEU A 29 -5.51 15.10 -2.76
CA LEU A 29 -5.80 13.83 -3.43
C LEU A 29 -6.83 13.02 -2.64
N ASP A 30 -6.73 12.99 -1.31
CA ASP A 30 -7.69 12.31 -0.43
C ASP A 30 -9.11 12.89 -0.54
N LYS A 31 -9.24 14.19 -0.81
CA LYS A 31 -10.52 14.87 -1.08
C LYS A 31 -10.99 14.75 -2.52
N GLY A 32 -10.26 14.01 -3.37
CA GLY A 32 -10.57 13.87 -4.80
C GLY A 32 -10.37 15.16 -5.60
N LYS A 33 -9.63 16.14 -5.08
CA LYS A 33 -9.30 17.36 -5.82
C LYS A 33 -8.24 17.04 -6.87
N SER A 34 -8.40 17.64 -8.05
CA SER A 34 -7.44 17.51 -9.14
C SER A 34 -6.79 18.87 -9.46
N PHE A 35 -5.67 18.82 -10.14
CA PHE A 35 -4.98 19.97 -10.70
C PHE A 35 -4.50 19.64 -12.11
N SER A 36 -4.54 20.64 -13.00
CA SER A 36 -4.20 20.42 -14.41
C SER A 36 -2.70 20.51 -14.63
N THR A 37 -2.04 21.46 -13.97
CA THR A 37 -0.60 21.74 -14.15
C THR A 37 0.11 21.93 -12.80
N MET A 38 1.44 21.87 -12.81
CA MET A 38 2.27 22.25 -11.65
C MET A 38 2.02 23.70 -11.21
N SER A 39 1.78 24.60 -12.18
CA SER A 39 1.46 26.01 -11.89
C SER A 39 0.12 26.16 -11.17
N ASP A 40 -0.90 25.40 -11.58
CA ASP A 40 -2.21 25.42 -10.92
C ASP A 40 -2.09 24.90 -9.49
N LEU A 41 -1.31 23.82 -9.29
CA LEU A 41 -1.06 23.29 -7.96
C LEU A 41 -0.34 24.30 -7.07
N ALA A 42 0.72 24.95 -7.59
CA ALA A 42 1.46 25.97 -6.85
C ALA A 42 0.54 27.11 -6.37
N LYS A 43 -0.38 27.56 -7.24
CA LYS A 43 -1.40 28.56 -6.89
C LYS A 43 -2.37 28.06 -5.82
N GLN A 44 -2.88 26.83 -5.95
CA GLN A 44 -3.81 26.24 -4.98
C GLN A 44 -3.18 26.07 -3.61
N LEU A 45 -1.92 25.66 -3.55
CA LEU A 45 -1.15 25.48 -2.31
C LEU A 45 -0.49 26.77 -1.79
N LYS A 46 -0.57 27.88 -2.54
CA LYS A 46 0.05 29.17 -2.22
C LYS A 46 1.57 29.04 -1.95
N ILE A 47 2.25 28.31 -2.82
CA ILE A 47 3.69 28.09 -2.80
C ILE A 47 4.34 28.47 -4.12
N SER A 48 5.67 28.52 -4.15
CA SER A 48 6.40 28.77 -5.39
C SER A 48 6.39 27.52 -6.28
N LEU A 49 6.33 27.72 -7.60
CA LEU A 49 6.49 26.64 -8.57
C LEU A 49 7.83 25.91 -8.43
N ARG A 50 8.87 26.65 -8.03
CA ARG A 50 10.21 26.11 -7.73
C ARG A 50 10.14 25.06 -6.63
N THR A 51 9.40 25.31 -5.54
CA THR A 51 9.25 24.36 -4.42
C THR A 51 8.67 23.02 -4.90
N LEU A 52 7.73 23.03 -5.84
CA LEU A 52 7.20 21.78 -6.43
C LEU A 52 8.26 21.04 -7.24
N TYR A 53 9.02 21.76 -8.06
CA TYR A 53 10.08 21.14 -8.87
C TYR A 53 11.29 20.65 -8.03
N GLU A 54 11.47 21.16 -6.83
CA GLU A 54 12.44 20.63 -5.86
C GLU A 54 11.98 19.28 -5.28
N ILE A 55 10.65 18.99 -5.28
CA ILE A 55 10.11 17.70 -4.83
C ILE A 55 10.12 16.69 -5.97
N ALA A 56 9.63 17.06 -7.16
CA ALA A 56 9.54 16.18 -8.31
C ALA A 56 9.63 16.95 -9.63
N PRO A 57 10.26 16.40 -10.68
CA PRO A 57 10.49 17.10 -11.94
C PRO A 57 9.24 17.23 -12.83
N SER A 58 8.16 16.50 -12.51
CA SER A 58 6.89 16.56 -13.26
C SER A 58 5.69 16.40 -12.34
N LYS A 59 4.50 16.72 -12.85
CA LYS A 59 3.22 16.50 -12.20
C LYS A 59 3.00 15.01 -11.90
N GLU A 60 3.29 14.16 -12.88
CA GLU A 60 3.13 12.71 -12.78
C GLU A 60 4.02 12.16 -11.67
N GLU A 61 5.30 12.53 -11.67
CA GLU A 61 6.24 12.07 -10.64
C GLU A 61 5.92 12.64 -9.25
N LEU A 62 5.38 13.86 -9.18
CA LEU A 62 4.90 14.42 -7.92
C LEU A 62 3.74 13.61 -7.34
N ILE A 63 2.77 13.20 -8.17
CA ILE A 63 1.67 12.34 -7.76
C ILE A 63 2.21 10.98 -7.29
N VAL A 64 3.07 10.33 -8.10
CA VAL A 64 3.68 9.03 -7.76
C VAL A 64 4.44 9.11 -6.44
N THR A 65 5.29 10.12 -6.25
CA THR A 65 6.07 10.32 -5.01
C THR A 65 5.15 10.53 -3.80
N THR A 66 4.06 11.28 -3.97
CA THR A 66 3.10 11.52 -2.89
C THR A 66 2.36 10.24 -2.51
N VAL A 67 1.89 9.47 -3.49
CA VAL A 67 1.18 8.21 -3.22
C VAL A 67 2.13 7.16 -2.64
N ASP A 68 3.36 7.05 -3.13
CA ASP A 68 4.40 6.19 -2.53
C ASP A 68 4.62 6.51 -1.04
N ARG A 69 4.68 7.80 -0.70
CA ARG A 69 4.78 8.24 0.70
C ARG A 69 3.57 7.82 1.54
N VAL A 70 2.37 7.93 0.99
CA VAL A 70 1.13 7.49 1.65
C VAL A 70 1.15 5.98 1.90
N LEU A 71 1.53 5.19 0.89
CA LEU A 71 1.64 3.74 1.01
C LEU A 71 2.70 3.34 2.04
N LYS A 72 3.86 4.01 2.06
CA LYS A 72 4.91 3.78 3.07
C LYS A 72 4.44 4.11 4.49
N LYS A 73 3.72 5.24 4.69
CA LYS A 73 3.13 5.58 5.98
C LYS A 73 2.15 4.49 6.44
N HIS A 74 1.28 4.03 5.53
CA HIS A 74 0.32 2.98 5.83
C HIS A 74 0.99 1.63 6.10
N GLY A 75 1.99 1.27 5.31
CA GLY A 75 2.82 0.08 5.52
C GLY A 75 3.51 0.07 6.87
N LYS A 76 4.00 1.24 7.32
CA LYS A 76 4.58 1.37 8.65
C LYS A 76 3.56 1.06 9.76
N ILE A 77 2.32 1.58 9.65
CA ILE A 77 1.25 1.28 10.62
C ILE A 77 0.97 -0.23 10.65
N ALA A 78 0.93 -0.89 9.48
CA ALA A 78 0.74 -2.34 9.40
C ALA A 78 1.89 -3.12 10.04
N MET A 79 3.14 -2.68 9.83
CA MET A 79 4.33 -3.27 10.46
C MET A 79 4.33 -3.08 11.98
N ASP A 80 3.95 -1.89 12.47
CA ASP A 80 3.87 -1.60 13.90
C ASP A 80 2.79 -2.49 14.57
N ALA A 81 1.64 -2.70 13.91
CA ALA A 81 0.59 -3.61 14.40
C ALA A 81 1.09 -5.07 14.50
N MET A 82 1.92 -5.52 13.54
CA MET A 82 2.53 -6.83 13.55
C MET A 82 3.47 -7.03 14.75
N ASN A 83 4.22 -5.98 15.13
CA ASN A 83 5.23 -6.05 16.20
C ASN A 83 4.63 -6.29 17.60
N ALA A 84 3.32 -6.14 17.76
CA ALA A 84 2.63 -6.45 19.03
C ALA A 84 2.52 -7.96 19.33
N HIS A 85 2.91 -8.82 18.40
CA HIS A 85 2.73 -10.26 18.51
C HIS A 85 4.06 -11.03 18.38
N SER A 86 4.18 -12.18 19.08
CA SER A 86 5.30 -13.11 18.94
C SER A 86 5.02 -14.25 17.94
N SER A 87 3.75 -14.66 17.81
CA SER A 87 3.31 -15.73 16.90
C SER A 87 3.30 -15.20 15.45
N PRO A 88 3.99 -15.86 14.49
CA PRO A 88 4.00 -15.48 13.08
C PRO A 88 2.61 -15.38 12.47
N ILE A 89 1.70 -16.32 12.78
CA ILE A 89 0.35 -16.25 12.23
C ILE A 89 -0.45 -15.08 12.79
N LYS A 90 -0.26 -14.70 14.05
CA LYS A 90 -0.88 -13.50 14.63
C LYS A 90 -0.28 -12.21 14.07
N LYS A 91 1.04 -12.20 13.80
CA LYS A 91 1.71 -11.11 13.09
C LYS A 91 1.07 -10.90 11.72
N LEU A 92 0.88 -12.01 10.98
CA LEU A 92 0.26 -11.98 9.65
C LEU A 92 -1.18 -11.46 9.70
N GLU A 93 -1.99 -11.93 10.64
CA GLU A 93 -3.37 -11.46 10.83
C GLU A 93 -3.43 -9.95 11.09
N SER A 94 -2.62 -9.46 12.01
CA SER A 94 -2.57 -8.04 12.37
C SER A 94 -2.07 -7.18 11.21
N PHE A 95 -1.03 -7.63 10.52
CA PHE A 95 -0.53 -6.95 9.32
C PHE A 95 -1.60 -6.83 8.24
N LEU A 96 -2.25 -7.94 7.85
CA LEU A 96 -3.24 -7.97 6.79
C LEU A 96 -4.50 -7.18 7.16
N THR A 97 -4.92 -7.18 8.43
CA THR A 97 -6.06 -6.36 8.89
C THR A 97 -5.83 -4.88 8.61
N VAL A 98 -4.63 -4.37 8.84
CA VAL A 98 -4.27 -3.00 8.54
C VAL A 98 -4.02 -2.80 7.05
N ALA A 99 -3.25 -3.68 6.42
CA ALA A 99 -2.92 -3.57 4.99
C ALA A 99 -4.16 -3.56 4.09
N ASN A 100 -5.19 -4.35 4.43
CA ASN A 100 -6.46 -4.38 3.68
C ASN A 100 -7.23 -3.06 3.73
N GLN A 101 -6.91 -2.12 4.63
CA GLN A 101 -7.49 -0.77 4.58
C GLN A 101 -7.06 -0.01 3.32
N ALA A 102 -5.94 -0.42 2.70
CA ALA A 102 -5.48 0.16 1.44
C ALA A 102 -6.39 -0.10 0.23
N VAL A 103 -7.37 -0.99 0.35
CA VAL A 103 -8.42 -1.20 -0.67
C VAL A 103 -9.71 -0.45 -0.37
N GLY A 104 -9.75 0.28 0.74
CA GLY A 104 -10.91 1.10 1.12
C GLY A 104 -11.07 2.37 0.25
N PRO A 105 -12.20 3.08 0.39
CA PRO A 105 -12.55 4.24 -0.44
C PRO A 105 -11.51 5.38 -0.43
N ARG A 106 -10.73 5.49 0.64
CA ARG A 106 -9.65 6.47 0.73
C ARG A 106 -8.55 6.17 -0.31
N PHE A 107 -8.11 4.93 -0.38
CA PHE A 107 -7.04 4.52 -1.28
C PHE A 107 -7.50 4.39 -2.74
N GLU A 108 -8.81 4.18 -2.98
CA GLU A 108 -9.37 4.19 -4.33
C GLU A 108 -9.04 5.50 -5.07
N ARG A 109 -9.12 6.65 -4.40
CA ARG A 109 -8.78 7.95 -4.99
C ARG A 109 -7.32 8.06 -5.39
N PHE A 110 -6.41 7.54 -4.57
CA PHE A 110 -4.99 7.47 -4.91
C PHE A 110 -4.73 6.54 -6.09
N THR A 111 -5.35 5.35 -6.10
CA THR A 111 -5.25 4.39 -7.22
C THR A 111 -5.75 4.99 -8.52
N LEU A 112 -6.88 5.72 -8.49
CA LEU A 112 -7.41 6.41 -9.67
C LEU A 112 -6.44 7.48 -10.17
N SER A 113 -5.77 8.19 -9.28
CA SER A 113 -4.76 9.19 -9.65
C SER A 113 -3.53 8.55 -10.32
N LEU A 114 -3.22 7.28 -10.03
CA LEU A 114 -2.10 6.54 -10.62
C LEU A 114 -2.47 5.80 -11.91
N SER A 115 -3.74 5.43 -12.10
CA SER A 115 -4.18 4.50 -13.17
C SER A 115 -3.87 4.99 -14.58
N SER A 116 -3.73 6.28 -14.78
CA SER A 116 -3.36 6.89 -16.06
C SER A 116 -1.86 7.16 -16.23
N LEU A 117 -1.04 6.84 -15.21
CA LEU A 117 0.38 7.19 -15.16
C LEU A 117 1.26 5.95 -15.36
N ASN A 118 1.88 5.82 -16.54
CA ASN A 118 2.83 4.74 -16.81
C ASN A 118 4.03 4.73 -15.84
N SER A 119 4.43 5.90 -15.34
CA SER A 119 5.50 6.08 -14.35
C SER A 119 5.18 5.49 -12.97
N SER A 120 3.93 5.16 -12.69
CA SER A 120 3.52 4.58 -11.40
C SER A 120 3.85 3.09 -11.27
N LYS A 121 3.96 2.37 -12.39
CA LYS A 121 4.10 0.91 -12.40
C LYS A 121 5.29 0.38 -11.57
N PRO A 122 6.52 0.90 -11.68
CA PRO A 122 7.64 0.40 -10.88
C PRO A 122 7.41 0.55 -9.36
N MET A 123 6.74 1.62 -8.96
CA MET A 123 6.41 1.88 -7.55
C MET A 123 5.34 0.89 -7.05
N VAL A 124 4.29 0.65 -7.83
CA VAL A 124 3.23 -0.31 -7.50
C VAL A 124 3.79 -1.72 -7.42
N ASP A 125 4.55 -2.15 -8.44
CA ASP A 125 5.18 -3.48 -8.50
C ASP A 125 6.09 -3.71 -7.27
N TYR A 126 6.85 -2.68 -6.87
CA TYR A 126 7.71 -2.74 -5.67
C TYR A 126 6.89 -3.00 -4.39
N HIS A 127 5.82 -2.23 -4.16
CA HIS A 127 4.97 -2.42 -2.98
C HIS A 127 4.31 -3.81 -2.96
N GLU A 128 3.82 -4.27 -4.12
CA GLU A 128 3.20 -5.58 -4.24
C GLU A 128 4.18 -6.71 -3.95
N GLN A 129 5.38 -6.65 -4.53
CA GLN A 129 6.43 -7.63 -4.28
C GLN A 129 6.82 -7.66 -2.80
N TYR A 130 7.04 -6.48 -2.20
CA TYR A 130 7.40 -6.37 -0.79
C TYR A 130 6.35 -7.01 0.14
N ILE A 131 5.06 -6.72 -0.11
CA ILE A 131 3.95 -7.28 0.67
C ILE A 131 3.90 -8.80 0.50
N THR A 132 4.02 -9.30 -0.73
CA THR A 132 3.98 -10.75 -1.02
C THR A 132 5.13 -11.48 -0.34
N GLU A 133 6.36 -10.94 -0.41
CA GLU A 133 7.53 -11.52 0.26
C GLU A 133 7.37 -11.52 1.79
N LEU A 134 6.85 -10.44 2.37
CA LEU A 134 6.58 -10.38 3.81
C LEU A 134 5.57 -11.44 4.25
N ILE A 135 4.45 -11.57 3.53
CA ILE A 135 3.42 -12.59 3.82
C ILE A 135 4.03 -13.98 3.74
N LYS A 136 4.78 -14.27 2.67
CA LYS A 136 5.45 -15.57 2.47
C LYS A 136 6.38 -15.89 3.64
N ASN A 137 7.22 -14.95 4.05
CA ASN A 137 8.17 -15.16 5.14
C ASN A 137 7.46 -15.46 6.47
N LEU A 138 6.34 -14.76 6.75
CA LEU A 138 5.54 -15.04 7.95
C LEU A 138 4.84 -16.40 7.89
N LEU A 139 4.36 -16.83 6.72
CA LEU A 139 3.78 -18.16 6.53
C LEU A 139 4.85 -19.25 6.67
N ASP A 140 6.06 -19.06 6.12
CA ASP A 140 7.16 -20.01 6.28
C ASP A 140 7.57 -20.15 7.74
N GLU A 141 7.66 -19.03 8.47
CA GLU A 141 7.94 -19.04 9.90
C GLU A 141 6.82 -19.73 10.71
N ALA A 142 5.55 -19.46 10.37
CA ALA A 142 4.40 -20.11 11.02
C ALA A 142 4.38 -21.63 10.78
N ARG A 143 4.75 -22.07 9.57
CA ARG A 143 4.87 -23.48 9.22
C ARG A 143 5.99 -24.16 10.02
N ILE A 144 7.17 -23.56 10.10
CA ILE A 144 8.29 -24.08 10.90
C ILE A 144 7.93 -24.20 12.38
N LYS A 145 7.09 -23.29 12.91
CA LYS A 145 6.61 -23.31 14.29
C LYS A 145 5.38 -24.20 14.50
N ASN A 146 4.94 -24.93 13.50
CA ASN A 146 3.73 -25.75 13.53
C ASN A 146 2.46 -24.96 13.94
N GLU A 147 2.39 -23.67 13.60
CA GLU A 147 1.19 -22.87 13.82
C GLU A 147 0.16 -23.05 12.70
N ILE A 148 0.62 -23.51 11.52
CA ILE A 148 -0.23 -23.75 10.34
C ILE A 148 0.05 -25.14 9.74
N LYS A 149 -0.92 -25.63 8.97
CA LYS A 149 -0.83 -26.88 8.19
C LYS A 149 0.27 -26.78 7.14
N GLU A 150 0.68 -27.93 6.59
CA GLU A 150 1.56 -27.96 5.41
C GLU A 150 0.81 -27.43 4.21
N ILE A 151 1.28 -26.33 3.64
CA ILE A 151 0.68 -25.60 2.52
C ILE A 151 1.73 -25.07 1.56
N ASP A 152 1.36 -24.72 0.35
CA ASP A 152 2.17 -23.87 -0.54
C ASP A 152 2.13 -22.42 -0.05
N THR A 153 3.17 -22.03 0.69
CA THR A 153 3.29 -20.67 1.27
C THR A 153 3.43 -19.60 0.19
N GLN A 154 4.05 -19.94 -0.96
CA GLN A 154 4.18 -18.99 -2.08
C GLN A 154 2.83 -18.71 -2.74
N ALA A 155 2.06 -19.75 -3.05
CA ALA A 155 0.72 -19.61 -3.64
C ALA A 155 -0.23 -18.86 -2.69
N THR A 156 -0.16 -19.20 -1.38
CA THR A 156 -0.97 -18.54 -0.35
C THR A 156 -0.60 -17.06 -0.20
N ALA A 157 0.69 -16.73 -0.25
CA ALA A 157 1.15 -15.33 -0.19
C ALA A 157 0.70 -14.52 -1.41
N LEU A 158 0.76 -15.09 -2.61
CA LEU A 158 0.26 -14.46 -3.83
C LEU A 158 -1.25 -14.21 -3.76
N LEU A 159 -2.01 -15.15 -3.23
CA LEU A 159 -3.45 -15.01 -3.04
C LEU A 159 -3.76 -13.88 -2.05
N LEU A 160 -3.17 -13.92 -0.85
CA LEU A 160 -3.43 -12.93 0.20
C LEU A 160 -2.96 -11.52 -0.20
N GLY A 161 -1.77 -11.40 -0.79
CA GLY A 161 -1.25 -10.12 -1.30
C GLY A 161 -2.01 -9.58 -2.50
N GLY A 162 -2.61 -10.46 -3.32
CA GLY A 162 -3.39 -10.11 -4.51
C GLY A 162 -4.83 -9.69 -4.24
N LEU A 163 -5.41 -10.02 -3.08
CA LEU A 163 -6.81 -9.69 -2.75
C LEU A 163 -7.10 -8.19 -2.92
N GLY A 164 -6.20 -7.33 -2.46
CA GLY A 164 -6.35 -5.88 -2.59
C GLY A 164 -6.49 -5.43 -4.03
N ARG A 165 -5.65 -5.95 -4.93
CA ARG A 165 -5.68 -5.62 -6.36
C ARG A 165 -6.97 -6.10 -7.03
N TYR A 166 -7.41 -7.30 -6.70
CA TYR A 166 -8.65 -7.85 -7.23
C TYR A 166 -9.84 -6.94 -6.93
N PHE A 167 -9.92 -6.40 -5.71
CA PHE A 167 -10.98 -5.51 -5.28
C PHE A 167 -10.83 -4.04 -5.69
N GLN A 168 -9.73 -3.63 -6.32
CA GLN A 168 -9.57 -2.28 -6.88
C GLN A 168 -10.33 -2.07 -8.20
N SER A 169 -10.87 -3.13 -8.81
CA SER A 169 -11.64 -3.03 -10.05
C SER A 169 -13.06 -2.52 -9.77
N LYS A 170 -13.39 -1.31 -10.26
CA LYS A 170 -14.73 -0.70 -10.12
C LYS A 170 -15.88 -1.61 -10.57
N LYS A 171 -15.63 -2.52 -11.51
CA LYS A 171 -16.65 -3.44 -12.04
C LYS A 171 -17.11 -4.45 -10.98
N LEU A 172 -16.22 -4.84 -10.08
CA LEU A 172 -16.49 -5.82 -9.02
C LEU A 172 -17.17 -5.20 -7.79
N PHE A 173 -16.98 -3.91 -7.55
CA PHE A 173 -17.56 -3.24 -6.37
C PHE A 173 -19.08 -3.23 -6.35
N LYS A 174 -19.72 -3.18 -7.54
CA LYS A 174 -21.18 -3.10 -7.63
C LYS A 174 -21.90 -4.35 -7.13
N ASP A 175 -21.22 -5.48 -7.14
CA ASP A 175 -21.79 -6.79 -6.80
C ASP A 175 -21.42 -7.25 -5.38
N LEU A 176 -20.64 -6.47 -4.65
CA LEU A 176 -20.27 -6.78 -3.27
C LEU A 176 -21.35 -6.32 -2.29
N HIS A 177 -21.73 -7.21 -1.36
CA HIS A 177 -22.65 -6.87 -0.27
C HIS A 177 -22.01 -6.01 0.84
N GLN A 178 -20.68 -5.90 0.83
CA GLN A 178 -19.89 -5.14 1.82
C GLN A 178 -18.83 -4.30 1.12
N THR A 179 -18.19 -3.39 1.89
CA THR A 179 -17.07 -2.63 1.37
C THR A 179 -15.90 -3.56 1.01
N PRO A 180 -15.07 -3.23 0.00
CA PRO A 180 -13.91 -4.02 -0.39
C PRO A 180 -12.98 -4.36 0.76
N GLU A 181 -12.75 -3.41 1.66
CA GLU A 181 -11.95 -3.60 2.87
C GLU A 181 -12.53 -4.70 3.78
N LYS A 182 -13.84 -4.63 4.06
CA LYS A 182 -14.52 -5.64 4.89
C LYS A 182 -14.49 -7.00 4.22
N THR A 183 -14.71 -7.05 2.90
CA THR A 183 -14.65 -8.30 2.12
C THR A 183 -13.23 -8.88 2.13
N SER A 184 -12.20 -8.06 1.93
CA SER A 184 -10.79 -8.51 1.99
C SER A 184 -10.44 -9.07 3.37
N ASN A 185 -10.86 -8.39 4.43
CA ASN A 185 -10.62 -8.87 5.81
C ASN A 185 -11.36 -10.18 6.10
N LEU A 186 -12.61 -10.34 5.62
CA LEU A 186 -13.35 -11.58 5.78
C LEU A 186 -12.68 -12.74 5.05
N LEU A 187 -12.28 -12.55 3.79
CA LEU A 187 -11.59 -13.59 3.02
C LEU A 187 -10.22 -13.92 3.62
N THR A 188 -9.46 -12.91 4.05
CA THR A 188 -8.21 -13.12 4.78
C THR A 188 -8.44 -13.99 6.01
N LYS A 189 -9.47 -13.68 6.80
CA LYS A 189 -9.81 -14.47 7.99
C LYS A 189 -10.16 -15.92 7.65
N ILE A 190 -11.01 -16.14 6.64
CA ILE A 190 -11.40 -17.48 6.19
C ILE A 190 -10.16 -18.31 5.78
N ILE A 191 -9.25 -17.71 5.00
CA ILE A 191 -8.03 -18.38 4.56
C ILE A 191 -7.14 -18.72 5.75
N ILE A 192 -6.87 -17.74 6.62
CA ILE A 192 -5.99 -17.94 7.78
C ILE A 192 -6.57 -18.97 8.74
N ASP A 193 -7.87 -18.91 9.04
CA ASP A 193 -8.51 -19.90 9.93
C ASP A 193 -8.47 -21.29 9.29
N GLY A 194 -8.61 -21.41 7.97
CA GLY A 194 -8.52 -22.69 7.26
C GLY A 194 -7.13 -23.34 7.27
N ILE A 195 -6.08 -22.56 7.34
CA ILE A 195 -4.69 -23.07 7.35
C ILE A 195 -4.13 -23.29 8.75
N LYS A 196 -4.72 -22.70 9.81
CA LYS A 196 -4.27 -22.92 11.20
C LYS A 196 -4.31 -24.39 11.59
N MET A 197 -3.34 -24.79 12.42
CA MET A 197 -3.43 -26.08 13.11
C MET A 197 -4.61 -26.05 14.10
N GLU A 198 -5.39 -27.13 14.12
CA GLU A 198 -6.40 -27.31 15.15
C GLU A 198 -5.70 -27.46 16.50
N LYS A 199 -6.17 -26.71 17.49
CA LYS A 199 -5.69 -26.93 18.86
C LYS A 199 -6.24 -28.27 19.35
N SER A 200 -5.33 -29.22 19.58
CA SER A 200 -5.66 -30.46 20.26
C SER A 200 -6.10 -30.18 21.70
#